data_b6461aa1a82775546de5768274f0ae9e
#
_entry.id   b6461aa1a82775546de5768274f0ae9e
#
_cell.length_a   1.000
_cell.length_b   1.000
_cell.length_c   1.000
_cell.angle_alpha   90.00
_cell.angle_beta   90.00
_cell.angle_gamma   90.00
#
_symmetry.space_group_name_H-M   'P 1'
#
loop_
_entity.id
_entity.type
_entity.pdbx_description
1 polymer ?
#
loop_
_entity_poly.entity_id
_entity_poly.type
_entity_poly.pdbx_seq_one_letter_code
_entity_poly.pdbx_strand_id
1 'polypeptide(L)'
;MAQSTVNVSGIDVANDKPFVLFGGMNVLESPELAMEVAEAYVEATGKLGIPYVFKASFDKANRSSVNSFRGPGLEKGLQILADIKSKFGVPIISDVHEPAQAAPAAQVCDIIQLPAFLSRQTDLVVAMAKTGAVINIKKAQFLAPQEMKHIITKCEEAGNDKVILCERGSSFGYNNLVVDMLGFGIMKAMNVPVMFDVTHSLQMPGGRADSAGGRRAQVTDLALAGMSQGLAGLFLEAHPDPDKAKCDGPCALRLSQLEPFLQRVKAVDDLVKSFKPIDTA
;
A
#
# COMPACT_ATOMS: atom_id res chain seq x y z
N MET A 1 22.13 -6.27 -12.21
CA MET A 1 22.04 -4.78 -12.22
C MET A 1 21.65 -4.32 -10.82
N ALA A 2 22.18 -3.19 -10.33
CA ALA A 2 21.76 -2.63 -9.04
C ALA A 2 20.28 -2.28 -9.12
N GLN A 3 19.53 -2.61 -8.06
CA GLN A 3 18.11 -2.25 -7.96
C GLN A 3 17.96 -0.76 -7.66
N SER A 4 16.95 -0.12 -8.27
CA SER A 4 16.63 1.27 -7.96
C SER A 4 16.16 1.41 -6.51
N THR A 5 16.60 2.49 -5.87
CA THR A 5 16.20 2.84 -4.50
C THR A 5 15.40 4.15 -4.54
N VAL A 6 14.24 4.14 -3.91
CA VAL A 6 13.44 5.34 -3.67
C VAL A 6 13.56 5.75 -2.21
N ASN A 7 14.07 6.95 -1.94
CA ASN A 7 14.17 7.46 -0.58
C ASN A 7 12.86 8.16 -0.17
N VAL A 8 12.30 7.76 0.96
CA VAL A 8 11.09 8.33 1.57
C VAL A 8 11.48 8.90 2.93
N SER A 9 11.72 10.19 2.99
CA SER A 9 12.03 10.90 4.26
C SER A 9 13.10 10.19 5.11
N GLY A 10 14.17 9.71 4.46
CA GLY A 10 15.29 9.02 5.11
C GLY A 10 15.15 7.48 5.14
N ILE A 11 14.03 6.91 4.72
CA ILE A 11 13.83 5.47 4.55
C ILE A 11 14.12 5.08 3.11
N ASP A 12 15.05 4.17 2.91
CA ASP A 12 15.36 3.62 1.59
C ASP A 12 14.45 2.44 1.25
N VAL A 13 13.66 2.60 0.21
CA VAL A 13 12.74 1.57 -0.32
C VAL A 13 13.38 0.93 -1.54
N ALA A 14 13.77 -0.34 -1.44
CA ALA A 14 14.40 -1.11 -2.53
C ALA A 14 14.17 -2.61 -2.35
N ASN A 15 14.18 -3.36 -3.45
CA ASN A 15 13.88 -4.80 -3.43
C ASN A 15 14.96 -5.65 -2.74
N ASP A 16 16.17 -5.14 -2.64
CA ASP A 16 17.34 -5.80 -2.03
C ASP A 16 17.65 -5.33 -0.60
N LYS A 17 16.87 -4.37 -0.06
CA LYS A 17 16.96 -3.88 1.32
C LYS A 17 15.88 -4.51 2.22
N PRO A 18 16.01 -4.46 3.56
CA PRO A 18 14.92 -4.85 4.45
C PRO A 18 13.60 -4.22 4.03
N PHE A 19 12.51 -4.97 4.07
CA PHE A 19 11.23 -4.45 3.63
C PHE A 19 10.76 -3.28 4.48
N VAL A 20 10.06 -2.35 3.86
CA VAL A 20 9.37 -1.24 4.53
C VAL A 20 7.91 -1.64 4.74
N LEU A 21 7.38 -1.42 5.94
CA LEU A 21 5.96 -1.61 6.21
C LEU A 21 5.18 -0.32 5.88
N PHE A 22 4.25 -0.42 4.94
CA PHE A 22 3.27 0.62 4.63
C PHE A 22 1.95 0.20 5.29
N GLY A 23 1.71 0.68 6.49
CA GLY A 23 0.64 0.12 7.31
C GLY A 23 -0.19 1.18 8.05
N GLY A 24 -1.40 0.78 8.41
CA GLY A 24 -2.30 1.66 9.15
C GLY A 24 -3.75 1.18 9.06
N MET A 25 -4.67 2.13 8.86
CA MET A 25 -6.10 1.84 8.72
C MET A 25 -6.58 2.10 7.29
N ASN A 26 -7.67 1.46 6.91
CA ASN A 26 -8.22 1.59 5.56
C ASN A 26 -8.66 3.03 5.25
N VAL A 27 -9.49 3.62 6.11
CA VAL A 27 -10.01 4.98 6.00
C VAL A 27 -9.98 5.65 7.36
N LEU A 28 -9.72 6.94 7.42
CA LEU A 28 -9.79 7.72 8.64
C LEU A 28 -11.24 7.73 9.17
N GLU A 29 -11.48 7.02 10.26
CA GLU A 29 -12.81 6.93 10.88
C GLU A 29 -13.02 8.00 11.95
N SER A 30 -12.00 8.24 12.77
CA SER A 30 -11.89 9.36 13.70
C SER A 30 -10.42 9.69 13.97
N PRO A 31 -10.11 10.90 14.46
CA PRO A 31 -8.73 11.26 14.87
C PRO A 31 -8.18 10.32 15.96
N GLU A 32 -9.00 9.98 16.95
CA GLU A 32 -8.61 9.15 18.09
C GLU A 32 -8.24 7.74 17.66
N LEU A 33 -9.08 7.12 16.81
CA LEU A 33 -8.80 5.78 16.27
C LEU A 33 -7.55 5.80 15.39
N ALA A 34 -7.35 6.85 14.60
CA ALA A 34 -6.17 6.98 13.75
C ALA A 34 -4.89 7.08 14.58
N MET A 35 -4.92 7.81 15.71
CA MET A 35 -3.82 7.90 16.65
C MET A 35 -3.54 6.55 17.34
N GLU A 36 -4.58 5.84 17.80
CA GLU A 36 -4.47 4.49 18.40
C GLU A 36 -3.79 3.51 17.43
N VAL A 37 -4.26 3.48 16.19
CA VAL A 37 -3.69 2.59 15.16
C VAL A 37 -2.25 2.97 14.87
N ALA A 38 -1.94 4.26 14.70
CA ALA A 38 -0.58 4.72 14.44
C ALA A 38 0.37 4.33 15.57
N GLU A 39 -0.02 4.52 16.83
CA GLU A 39 0.77 4.16 18.01
C GLU A 39 1.10 2.67 18.05
N ALA A 40 0.10 1.80 17.82
CA ALA A 40 0.31 0.36 17.79
C ALA A 40 1.28 -0.09 16.67
N TYR A 41 1.19 0.54 15.48
CA TYR A 41 2.14 0.27 14.40
C TYR A 41 3.56 0.75 14.73
N VAL A 42 3.69 1.96 15.27
CA VAL A 42 5.01 2.51 15.68
C VAL A 42 5.65 1.64 16.75
N GLU A 43 4.86 1.19 17.74
CA GLU A 43 5.37 0.30 18.80
C GLU A 43 5.83 -1.06 18.24
N ALA A 44 5.00 -1.72 17.44
CA ALA A 44 5.32 -3.03 16.88
C ALA A 44 6.52 -2.97 15.93
N THR A 45 6.58 -1.97 15.04
CA THR A 45 7.68 -1.81 14.10
C THR A 45 8.97 -1.39 14.78
N GLY A 46 8.89 -0.51 15.79
CA GLY A 46 10.05 -0.10 16.58
C GLY A 46 10.70 -1.26 17.34
N LYS A 47 9.91 -2.14 17.97
CA LYS A 47 10.40 -3.37 18.63
C LYS A 47 11.12 -4.31 17.66
N LEU A 48 10.66 -4.38 16.43
CA LEU A 48 11.18 -5.31 15.42
C LEU A 48 12.25 -4.69 14.51
N GLY A 49 12.51 -3.39 14.63
CA GLY A 49 13.43 -2.68 13.75
C GLY A 49 12.97 -2.64 12.28
N ILE A 50 11.66 -2.60 12.04
CA ILE A 50 11.07 -2.54 10.69
C ILE A 50 10.86 -1.06 10.30
N PRO A 51 11.42 -0.57 9.17
CA PRO A 51 11.11 0.75 8.66
C PRO A 51 9.61 0.89 8.36
N TYR A 52 9.02 2.03 8.73
CA TYR A 52 7.57 2.18 8.74
C TYR A 52 7.09 3.50 8.11
N VAL A 53 6.00 3.41 7.36
CA VAL A 53 5.25 4.52 6.77
C VAL A 53 3.79 4.36 7.17
N PHE A 54 3.17 5.37 7.80
CA PHE A 54 1.76 5.32 8.17
C PHE A 54 0.86 5.52 6.96
N LYS A 55 -0.16 4.65 6.83
CA LYS A 55 -1.14 4.72 5.75
C LYS A 55 -2.57 4.88 6.26
N ALA A 56 -3.28 5.85 5.74
CA ALA A 56 -4.73 5.91 5.80
C ALA A 56 -5.29 6.73 4.63
N SER A 57 -6.55 6.48 4.24
CA SER A 57 -7.25 7.28 3.23
C SER A 57 -8.12 8.36 3.88
N PHE A 58 -8.07 9.56 3.36
CA PHE A 58 -8.96 10.64 3.77
C PHE A 58 -10.35 10.53 3.11
N ASP A 59 -10.45 9.80 2.01
CA ASP A 59 -11.70 9.50 1.29
C ASP A 59 -11.62 8.12 0.64
N LYS A 60 -12.74 7.43 0.54
CA LYS A 60 -12.97 6.22 -0.26
C LYS A 60 -13.95 6.53 -1.38
N ALA A 61 -13.42 7.12 -2.47
CA ALA A 61 -14.22 7.60 -3.60
C ALA A 61 -14.91 6.49 -4.41
N ASN A 62 -14.44 5.23 -4.27
CA ASN A 62 -14.88 4.08 -5.06
C ASN A 62 -15.81 3.10 -4.31
N ARG A 63 -16.57 3.59 -3.33
CA ARG A 63 -17.53 2.75 -2.59
C ARG A 63 -18.64 2.21 -3.49
N SER A 64 -19.08 0.97 -3.22
CA SER A 64 -20.19 0.35 -3.98
C SER A 64 -21.54 1.03 -3.75
N SER A 65 -21.76 1.60 -2.57
CA SER A 65 -23.00 2.34 -2.24
C SER A 65 -22.69 3.81 -1.98
N VAL A 66 -23.52 4.70 -2.50
CA VAL A 66 -23.45 6.16 -2.26
C VAL A 66 -23.63 6.52 -0.78
N ASN A 67 -24.31 5.65 -0.02
CA ASN A 67 -24.56 5.82 1.43
C ASN A 67 -23.43 5.27 2.30
N SER A 68 -22.40 4.63 1.73
CA SER A 68 -21.28 4.09 2.49
C SER A 68 -20.42 5.20 3.07
N PHE A 69 -19.84 4.93 4.25
CA PHE A 69 -18.88 5.84 4.86
C PHE A 69 -17.67 6.05 3.94
N ARG A 70 -17.31 7.30 3.68
CA ARG A 70 -16.22 7.66 2.77
C ARG A 70 -14.97 8.18 3.48
N GLY A 71 -15.09 8.69 4.69
CA GLY A 71 -14.02 9.35 5.43
C GLY A 71 -14.32 10.82 5.72
N PRO A 72 -13.36 11.55 6.33
CA PRO A 72 -13.52 12.96 6.72
C PRO A 72 -13.41 13.96 5.56
N GLY A 73 -12.99 13.52 4.38
CA GLY A 73 -12.65 14.37 3.25
C GLY A 73 -11.22 14.91 3.27
N LEU A 74 -10.84 15.62 2.20
CA LEU A 74 -9.44 16.02 1.95
C LEU A 74 -8.88 16.90 3.08
N GLU A 75 -9.50 18.03 3.37
CA GLU A 75 -8.95 19.03 4.28
C GLU A 75 -8.78 18.49 5.70
N LYS A 76 -9.87 17.96 6.28
CA LYS A 76 -9.84 17.38 7.62
C LYS A 76 -8.96 16.12 7.69
N GLY A 77 -8.95 15.31 6.65
CA GLY A 77 -8.13 14.12 6.57
C GLY A 77 -6.64 14.44 6.53
N LEU A 78 -6.24 15.44 5.74
CA LEU A 78 -4.83 15.90 5.71
C LEU A 78 -4.40 16.48 7.05
N GLN A 79 -5.27 17.17 7.78
CA GLN A 79 -4.94 17.64 9.12
C GLN A 79 -4.68 16.47 10.08
N ILE A 80 -5.53 15.44 10.10
CA ILE A 80 -5.32 14.23 10.93
C ILE A 80 -3.99 13.54 10.58
N LEU A 81 -3.66 13.43 9.28
CA LEU A 81 -2.41 12.84 8.82
C LEU A 81 -1.20 13.67 9.23
N ALA A 82 -1.29 15.01 9.18
CA ALA A 82 -0.25 15.93 9.65
C ALA A 82 -0.02 15.79 11.16
N ASP A 83 -1.08 15.64 11.94
CA ASP A 83 -1.00 15.46 13.39
C ASP A 83 -0.31 14.14 13.74
N ILE A 84 -0.60 13.05 13.03
CA ILE A 84 0.09 11.74 13.17
C ILE A 84 1.57 11.88 12.84
N LYS A 85 1.88 12.50 11.69
CA LYS A 85 3.27 12.77 11.26
C LYS A 85 4.05 13.53 12.30
N SER A 86 3.45 14.58 12.84
CA SER A 86 4.06 15.43 13.88
C SER A 86 4.28 14.68 15.19
N LYS A 87 3.29 13.88 15.63
CA LYS A 87 3.35 13.15 16.89
C LYS A 87 4.35 12.00 16.88
N PHE A 88 4.39 11.23 15.81
CA PHE A 88 5.17 9.98 15.76
C PHE A 88 6.45 10.07 14.92
N GLY A 89 6.65 11.16 14.16
CA GLY A 89 7.83 11.33 13.30
C GLY A 89 7.90 10.33 12.14
N VAL A 90 6.76 9.77 11.71
CA VAL A 90 6.70 8.77 10.64
C VAL A 90 6.27 9.40 9.31
N PRO A 91 6.81 8.95 8.16
CA PRO A 91 6.29 9.35 6.85
C PRO A 91 4.86 8.91 6.64
N ILE A 92 4.14 9.63 5.78
CA ILE A 92 2.73 9.43 5.51
C ILE A 92 2.50 9.01 4.06
N ILE A 93 1.60 8.06 3.84
CA ILE A 93 1.04 7.71 2.53
C ILE A 93 -0.48 7.80 2.55
N SER A 94 -1.07 8.48 1.56
CA SER A 94 -2.53 8.51 1.35
C SER A 94 -2.85 8.49 -0.14
N ASP A 95 -4.03 7.97 -0.48
CA ASP A 95 -4.51 7.90 -1.86
C ASP A 95 -5.24 9.17 -2.28
N VAL A 96 -5.09 9.55 -3.56
CA VAL A 96 -5.77 10.67 -4.21
C VAL A 96 -6.60 10.15 -5.38
N HIS A 97 -7.74 10.79 -5.67
CA HIS A 97 -8.73 10.28 -6.62
C HIS A 97 -8.97 11.25 -7.78
N GLU A 98 -8.60 12.51 -7.62
CA GLU A 98 -8.77 13.58 -8.60
C GLU A 98 -7.48 14.40 -8.74
N PRO A 99 -7.17 14.93 -9.93
CA PRO A 99 -5.95 15.73 -10.15
C PRO A 99 -5.81 16.92 -9.18
N ALA A 100 -6.92 17.55 -8.80
CA ALA A 100 -6.91 18.68 -7.88
C ALA A 100 -6.48 18.32 -6.43
N GLN A 101 -6.58 17.06 -6.05
CA GLN A 101 -6.17 16.59 -4.72
C GLN A 101 -4.67 16.35 -4.60
N ALA A 102 -3.95 16.17 -5.73
CA ALA A 102 -2.55 15.78 -5.72
C ALA A 102 -1.64 16.81 -5.02
N ALA A 103 -1.75 18.08 -5.38
CA ALA A 103 -0.91 19.13 -4.81
C ALA A 103 -1.17 19.36 -3.30
N PRO A 104 -2.42 19.49 -2.82
CA PRO A 104 -2.67 19.57 -1.36
C PRO A 104 -2.20 18.34 -0.60
N ALA A 105 -2.44 17.12 -1.13
CA ALA A 105 -1.99 15.89 -0.48
C ALA A 105 -0.47 15.82 -0.33
N ALA A 106 0.28 16.24 -1.35
CA ALA A 106 1.75 16.25 -1.33
C ALA A 106 2.36 17.25 -0.34
N GLN A 107 1.60 18.21 0.22
CA GLN A 107 2.09 19.09 1.29
C GLN A 107 2.23 18.35 2.63
N VAL A 108 1.51 17.26 2.83
CA VAL A 108 1.48 16.47 4.06
C VAL A 108 2.09 15.09 3.86
N CYS A 109 1.67 14.42 2.78
CA CYS A 109 2.06 13.04 2.48
C CYS A 109 3.43 13.00 1.78
N ASP A 110 4.31 12.14 2.26
CA ASP A 110 5.61 11.87 1.63
C ASP A 110 5.45 10.99 0.39
N ILE A 111 4.38 10.18 0.39
CA ILE A 111 3.97 9.33 -0.71
C ILE A 111 2.51 9.61 -1.02
N ILE A 112 2.20 9.87 -2.30
CA ILE A 112 0.81 9.89 -2.78
C ILE A 112 0.52 8.61 -3.56
N GLN A 113 -0.60 7.97 -3.24
CA GLN A 113 -0.98 6.69 -3.82
C GLN A 113 -1.98 6.87 -4.95
N LEU A 114 -1.68 6.26 -6.08
CA LEU A 114 -2.58 6.11 -7.22
C LEU A 114 -3.43 4.85 -7.02
N PRO A 115 -4.76 4.97 -6.87
CA PRO A 115 -5.65 3.83 -6.71
C PRO A 115 -5.64 2.91 -7.93
N ALA A 116 -5.87 1.60 -7.69
CA ALA A 116 -5.83 0.58 -8.73
C ALA A 116 -6.79 0.88 -9.90
N PHE A 117 -8.04 1.24 -9.62
CA PHE A 117 -9.04 1.55 -10.68
C PHE A 117 -8.66 2.77 -11.52
N LEU A 118 -7.84 3.67 -10.98
CA LEU A 118 -7.45 4.93 -11.62
C LEU A 118 -6.04 4.89 -12.22
N SER A 119 -5.35 3.75 -12.17
CA SER A 119 -3.94 3.65 -12.56
C SER A 119 -3.68 4.00 -14.03
N ARG A 120 -4.69 3.98 -14.90
CA ARG A 120 -4.56 4.38 -16.31
C ARG A 120 -5.00 5.82 -16.60
N GLN A 121 -5.53 6.57 -15.63
CA GLN A 121 -6.02 7.95 -15.81
C GLN A 121 -4.85 8.91 -15.96
N THR A 122 -4.54 9.28 -17.21
CA THR A 122 -3.34 10.06 -17.55
C THR A 122 -3.27 11.39 -16.81
N ASP A 123 -4.36 12.15 -16.75
CA ASP A 123 -4.37 13.47 -16.11
C ASP A 123 -4.10 13.36 -14.60
N LEU A 124 -4.63 12.33 -13.94
CA LEU A 124 -4.35 12.08 -12.52
C LEU A 124 -2.88 11.70 -12.31
N VAL A 125 -2.35 10.77 -13.12
CA VAL A 125 -0.93 10.34 -13.04
C VAL A 125 0.00 11.54 -13.22
N VAL A 126 -0.23 12.37 -14.23
CA VAL A 126 0.59 13.55 -14.52
C VAL A 126 0.48 14.59 -13.39
N ALA A 127 -0.72 14.83 -12.86
CA ALA A 127 -0.91 15.74 -11.74
C ALA A 127 -0.15 15.27 -10.49
N MET A 128 -0.21 13.97 -10.19
CA MET A 128 0.55 13.38 -9.08
C MET A 128 2.06 13.50 -9.31
N ALA A 129 2.56 13.13 -10.49
CA ALA A 129 3.98 13.19 -10.82
C ALA A 129 4.55 14.61 -10.67
N LYS A 130 3.82 15.62 -11.14
CA LYS A 130 4.22 17.04 -11.05
C LYS A 130 4.36 17.57 -9.62
N THR A 131 3.84 16.89 -8.61
CA THR A 131 4.04 17.28 -7.21
C THR A 131 5.46 17.06 -6.72
N GLY A 132 6.21 16.15 -7.37
CA GLY A 132 7.54 15.72 -6.93
C GLY A 132 7.56 14.80 -5.71
N ALA A 133 6.40 14.46 -5.12
CA ALA A 133 6.28 13.43 -4.08
C ALA A 133 6.60 12.03 -4.63
N VAL A 134 6.89 11.07 -3.76
CA VAL A 134 6.97 9.66 -4.17
C VAL A 134 5.59 9.16 -4.59
N ILE A 135 5.52 8.43 -5.70
CA ILE A 135 4.26 7.89 -6.23
C ILE A 135 4.21 6.39 -5.98
N ASN A 136 3.23 5.95 -5.18
CA ASN A 136 2.88 4.53 -5.09
C ASN A 136 1.78 4.19 -6.09
N ILE A 137 2.05 3.29 -7.02
CA ILE A 137 1.11 2.89 -8.08
C ILE A 137 0.53 1.52 -7.75
N LYS A 138 -0.74 1.46 -7.37
CA LYS A 138 -1.48 0.20 -7.23
C LYS A 138 -1.76 -0.39 -8.62
N LYS A 139 -1.29 -1.61 -8.85
CA LYS A 139 -1.62 -2.33 -10.10
C LYS A 139 -3.12 -2.61 -10.15
N ALA A 140 -3.77 -2.17 -11.23
CA ALA A 140 -5.19 -2.49 -11.43
C ALA A 140 -5.40 -4.00 -11.58
N GLN A 141 -6.55 -4.49 -11.11
CA GLN A 141 -6.90 -5.90 -11.16
C GLN A 141 -7.04 -6.44 -12.58
N PHE A 142 -7.26 -5.56 -13.55
CA PHE A 142 -7.41 -5.87 -14.98
C PHE A 142 -6.12 -5.69 -15.79
N LEU A 143 -5.02 -5.21 -15.18
CA LEU A 143 -3.74 -5.02 -15.86
C LEU A 143 -2.83 -6.22 -15.66
N ALA A 144 -2.16 -6.62 -16.74
CA ALA A 144 -1.03 -7.52 -16.66
C ALA A 144 0.18 -6.81 -15.99
N PRO A 145 1.06 -7.55 -15.29
CA PRO A 145 2.25 -6.94 -14.67
C PRO A 145 3.09 -6.10 -15.64
N GLN A 146 3.24 -6.55 -16.90
CA GLN A 146 4.00 -5.86 -17.94
C GLN A 146 3.46 -4.47 -18.29
N GLU A 147 2.15 -4.26 -18.16
CA GLU A 147 1.50 -3.00 -18.50
C GLU A 147 1.84 -1.87 -17.52
N MET A 148 2.36 -2.20 -16.33
CA MET A 148 2.80 -1.22 -15.34
C MET A 148 3.89 -0.29 -15.88
N LYS A 149 4.68 -0.75 -16.85
CA LYS A 149 5.67 0.06 -17.56
C LYS A 149 5.08 1.35 -18.13
N HIS A 150 3.86 1.29 -18.68
CA HIS A 150 3.22 2.48 -19.29
C HIS A 150 2.90 3.56 -18.26
N ILE A 151 2.60 3.18 -17.03
CA ILE A 151 2.28 4.14 -15.96
C ILE A 151 3.57 4.73 -15.40
N ILE A 152 4.63 3.93 -15.26
CA ILE A 152 5.97 4.41 -14.91
C ILE A 152 6.42 5.46 -15.92
N THR A 153 6.35 5.14 -17.22
CA THR A 153 6.74 6.07 -18.30
C THR A 153 5.97 7.40 -18.22
N LYS A 154 4.67 7.39 -17.90
CA LYS A 154 3.91 8.64 -17.71
C LYS A 154 4.45 9.48 -16.55
N CYS A 155 4.88 8.84 -15.45
CA CYS A 155 5.48 9.57 -14.33
C CYS A 155 6.84 10.17 -14.73
N GLU A 156 7.69 9.40 -15.40
CA GLU A 156 9.00 9.82 -15.89
C GLU A 156 8.89 10.99 -16.89
N GLU A 157 8.01 10.88 -17.88
CA GLU A 157 7.75 11.94 -18.86
C GLU A 157 7.15 13.21 -18.23
N ALA A 158 6.46 13.07 -17.09
CA ALA A 158 5.99 14.19 -16.29
C ALA A 158 7.06 14.75 -15.31
N GLY A 159 8.29 14.20 -15.33
CA GLY A 159 9.43 14.67 -14.56
C GLY A 159 9.59 14.05 -13.17
N ASN A 160 9.02 12.87 -12.92
CA ASN A 160 9.12 12.18 -11.62
C ASN A 160 9.41 10.69 -11.80
N ASP A 161 10.60 10.26 -11.38
CA ASP A 161 11.09 8.88 -11.40
C ASP A 161 10.96 8.16 -10.03
N LYS A 162 10.47 8.87 -9.00
CA LYS A 162 10.28 8.32 -7.64
C LYS A 162 9.01 7.47 -7.57
N VAL A 163 9.06 6.29 -8.15
CA VAL A 163 7.90 5.39 -8.30
C VAL A 163 8.11 4.10 -7.51
N ILE A 164 7.07 3.65 -6.81
CA ILE A 164 6.97 2.35 -6.16
C ILE A 164 5.75 1.63 -6.75
N LEU A 165 5.91 0.41 -7.24
CA LEU A 165 4.79 -0.40 -7.70
C LEU A 165 4.19 -1.21 -6.56
N CYS A 166 2.87 -1.43 -6.61
CA CYS A 166 2.16 -2.20 -5.59
C CYS A 166 1.26 -3.26 -6.24
N GLU A 167 1.60 -4.54 -6.06
CA GLU A 167 0.74 -5.68 -6.41
C GLU A 167 -0.43 -5.77 -5.41
N ARG A 168 -1.64 -6.06 -5.89
CA ARG A 168 -2.85 -6.19 -5.06
C ARG A 168 -3.85 -7.22 -5.59
N GLY A 169 -3.39 -8.14 -6.39
CA GLY A 169 -4.20 -9.17 -7.03
C GLY A 169 -4.79 -8.76 -8.37
N SER A 170 -5.09 -9.75 -9.15
CA SER A 170 -5.76 -9.65 -10.46
C SER A 170 -7.12 -10.34 -10.41
N SER A 171 -8.09 -9.82 -11.17
CA SER A 171 -9.40 -10.46 -11.30
C SER A 171 -9.25 -11.85 -11.95
N PHE A 172 -9.87 -12.84 -11.31
CA PHE A 172 -9.90 -14.21 -11.80
C PHE A 172 -11.35 -14.73 -11.77
N GLY A 173 -12.04 -14.57 -12.88
CA GLY A 173 -13.48 -14.75 -12.94
C GLY A 173 -14.22 -13.62 -12.19
N TYR A 174 -15.43 -13.89 -11.72
CA TYR A 174 -16.23 -12.96 -10.95
C TYR A 174 -15.93 -13.07 -9.44
N ASN A 175 -15.95 -11.93 -8.76
CA ASN A 175 -15.88 -11.84 -7.29
C ASN A 175 -14.64 -12.49 -6.64
N ASN A 176 -13.57 -12.73 -7.39
CA ASN A 176 -12.36 -13.35 -6.91
C ASN A 176 -11.10 -12.62 -7.41
N LEU A 177 -10.09 -12.60 -6.55
CA LEU A 177 -8.76 -12.10 -6.89
C LEU A 177 -7.74 -13.21 -6.64
N VAL A 178 -6.71 -13.24 -7.48
CA VAL A 178 -5.53 -14.09 -7.33
C VAL A 178 -4.28 -13.23 -7.42
N VAL A 179 -3.22 -13.62 -6.74
CA VAL A 179 -1.91 -13.00 -6.86
C VAL A 179 -1.04 -13.88 -7.74
N ASP A 180 -0.58 -13.31 -8.85
CA ASP A 180 0.43 -13.94 -9.69
C ASP A 180 1.82 -13.73 -9.09
N MET A 181 2.38 -14.79 -8.50
CA MET A 181 3.70 -14.72 -7.87
C MET A 181 4.82 -14.45 -8.89
N LEU A 182 4.66 -14.86 -10.15
CA LEU A 182 5.62 -14.53 -11.23
C LEU A 182 5.56 -13.05 -11.61
N GLY A 183 4.41 -12.42 -11.40
CA GLY A 183 4.21 -10.99 -11.66
C GLY A 183 5.14 -10.09 -10.85
N PHE A 184 5.56 -10.50 -9.65
CA PHE A 184 6.54 -9.74 -8.86
C PHE A 184 7.89 -9.65 -9.57
N GLY A 185 8.38 -10.76 -10.12
CA GLY A 185 9.63 -10.79 -10.89
C GLY A 185 9.57 -9.88 -12.12
N ILE A 186 8.44 -9.90 -12.84
CA ILE A 186 8.20 -9.05 -14.01
C ILE A 186 8.25 -7.56 -13.62
N MET A 187 7.60 -7.17 -12.52
CA MET A 187 7.61 -5.78 -12.07
C MET A 187 8.99 -5.35 -11.54
N LYS A 188 9.71 -6.21 -10.81
CA LYS A 188 11.08 -5.92 -10.36
C LYS A 188 12.04 -5.72 -11.54
N ALA A 189 11.84 -6.41 -12.66
CA ALA A 189 12.64 -6.24 -13.88
C ALA A 189 12.49 -4.85 -14.53
N MET A 190 11.48 -4.06 -14.14
CA MET A 190 11.34 -2.65 -14.54
C MET A 190 12.25 -1.70 -13.75
N ASN A 191 13.09 -2.24 -12.85
CA ASN A 191 14.05 -1.50 -12.04
C ASN A 191 13.41 -0.45 -11.12
N VAL A 192 12.27 -0.78 -10.52
CA VAL A 192 11.59 0.02 -9.49
C VAL A 192 11.32 -0.83 -8.25
N PRO A 193 11.22 -0.23 -7.06
CA PRO A 193 10.78 -0.94 -5.88
C PRO A 193 9.37 -1.51 -6.05
N VAL A 194 9.15 -2.73 -5.57
CA VAL A 194 7.85 -3.40 -5.61
C VAL A 194 7.40 -3.73 -4.20
N MET A 195 6.20 -3.30 -3.83
CA MET A 195 5.54 -3.71 -2.60
C MET A 195 4.35 -4.63 -2.88
N PHE A 196 3.92 -5.34 -1.86
CA PHE A 196 2.78 -6.22 -1.89
C PHE A 196 1.67 -5.75 -0.95
N ASP A 197 0.49 -5.50 -1.48
CA ASP A 197 -0.72 -5.22 -0.71
C ASP A 197 -1.47 -6.53 -0.41
N VAL A 198 -1.16 -7.12 0.72
CA VAL A 198 -1.79 -8.38 1.14
C VAL A 198 -3.25 -8.16 1.55
N THR A 199 -3.60 -7.00 2.10
CA THR A 199 -4.97 -6.70 2.55
C THR A 199 -5.95 -6.72 1.39
N HIS A 200 -5.68 -5.93 0.35
CA HIS A 200 -6.61 -5.81 -0.77
C HIS A 200 -6.54 -7.00 -1.75
N SER A 201 -5.47 -7.79 -1.74
CA SER A 201 -5.42 -9.07 -2.46
C SER A 201 -6.39 -10.12 -1.92
N LEU A 202 -6.86 -9.94 -0.67
CA LEU A 202 -7.83 -10.82 -0.01
C LEU A 202 -9.27 -10.38 -0.19
N GLN A 203 -9.54 -9.28 -0.89
CA GLN A 203 -10.90 -8.85 -1.18
C GLN A 203 -11.63 -9.88 -2.04
N MET A 204 -12.93 -9.96 -1.83
CA MET A 204 -13.89 -10.62 -2.70
C MET A 204 -14.84 -9.53 -3.25
N PRO A 205 -14.48 -8.92 -4.40
CA PRO A 205 -15.25 -7.82 -4.97
C PRO A 205 -16.70 -8.25 -5.21
N GLY A 206 -17.69 -7.41 -4.79
CA GLY A 206 -19.10 -7.75 -4.89
C GLY A 206 -19.56 -8.96 -4.05
N GLY A 207 -18.75 -9.41 -3.10
CA GLY A 207 -19.07 -10.55 -2.24
C GLY A 207 -20.14 -10.28 -1.17
N ARG A 208 -20.57 -9.01 -1.02
CA ARG A 208 -21.66 -8.56 -0.14
C ARG A 208 -22.54 -7.55 -0.87
N ALA A 209 -23.74 -7.32 -0.36
CA ALA A 209 -24.72 -6.44 -1.01
C ALA A 209 -24.25 -4.98 -1.16
N ASP A 210 -23.45 -4.47 -0.21
CA ASP A 210 -23.04 -3.07 -0.10
C ASP A 210 -21.54 -2.86 0.06
N SER A 211 -20.75 -3.94 0.08
CA SER A 211 -19.31 -3.89 0.32
C SER A 211 -18.59 -5.10 -0.29
N ALA A 212 -17.26 -5.06 -0.32
CA ALA A 212 -16.45 -6.24 -0.64
C ALA A 212 -16.50 -7.23 0.52
N GLY A 213 -16.57 -8.53 0.21
CA GLY A 213 -16.21 -9.59 1.13
C GLY A 213 -14.69 -9.69 1.29
N GLY A 214 -14.21 -10.60 2.14
CA GLY A 214 -12.77 -10.76 2.34
C GLY A 214 -12.39 -12.07 3.00
N ARG A 215 -11.10 -12.38 2.94
CA ARG A 215 -10.49 -13.65 3.37
C ARG A 215 -9.42 -13.40 4.44
N ARG A 216 -9.74 -12.60 5.48
CA ARG A 216 -8.82 -12.24 6.59
C ARG A 216 -8.04 -13.43 7.15
N ALA A 217 -8.69 -14.60 7.29
CA ALA A 217 -8.06 -15.79 7.85
C ALA A 217 -6.80 -16.24 7.08
N GLN A 218 -6.66 -15.84 5.81
CA GLN A 218 -5.55 -16.21 4.93
C GLN A 218 -4.46 -15.14 4.83
N VAL A 219 -4.55 -14.07 5.61
CA VAL A 219 -3.63 -12.92 5.50
C VAL A 219 -2.18 -13.31 5.77
N THR A 220 -1.93 -14.17 6.76
CA THR A 220 -0.58 -14.62 7.08
C THR A 220 0.01 -15.48 5.97
N ASP A 221 -0.75 -16.46 5.48
CA ASP A 221 -0.27 -17.39 4.45
C ASP A 221 0.07 -16.64 3.16
N LEU A 222 -0.82 -15.72 2.75
CA LEU A 222 -0.61 -14.94 1.54
C LEU A 222 0.55 -13.94 1.70
N ALA A 223 0.69 -13.30 2.87
CA ALA A 223 1.81 -12.39 3.14
C ALA A 223 3.15 -13.12 3.07
N LEU A 224 3.29 -14.28 3.72
CA LEU A 224 4.54 -15.05 3.71
C LEU A 224 4.88 -15.53 2.29
N ALA A 225 3.89 -15.99 1.52
CA ALA A 225 4.08 -16.37 0.12
C ALA A 225 4.55 -15.20 -0.75
N GLY A 226 3.94 -14.00 -0.61
CA GLY A 226 4.34 -12.81 -1.35
C GLY A 226 5.72 -12.31 -0.94
N MET A 227 6.00 -12.22 0.36
CA MET A 227 7.28 -11.70 0.86
C MET A 227 8.46 -12.62 0.54
N SER A 228 8.22 -13.91 0.29
CA SER A 228 9.24 -14.84 -0.22
C SER A 228 9.83 -14.44 -1.57
N GLN A 229 9.21 -13.51 -2.29
CA GLN A 229 9.70 -12.97 -3.55
C GLN A 229 10.80 -11.89 -3.39
N GLY A 230 11.18 -11.53 -2.16
CA GLY A 230 12.16 -10.47 -1.90
C GLY A 230 11.68 -9.12 -2.42
N LEU A 231 10.77 -8.50 -1.68
CA LEU A 231 10.08 -7.27 -2.06
C LEU A 231 10.57 -6.06 -1.26
N ALA A 232 10.40 -4.88 -1.82
CA ALA A 232 10.76 -3.62 -1.18
C ALA A 232 9.83 -3.25 0.00
N GLY A 233 8.60 -3.76 0.01
CA GLY A 233 7.66 -3.43 1.07
C GLY A 233 6.44 -4.32 1.14
N LEU A 234 5.77 -4.25 2.28
CA LEU A 234 4.47 -4.85 2.54
C LEU A 234 3.46 -3.73 2.87
N PHE A 235 2.31 -3.76 2.19
CA PHE A 235 1.17 -2.92 2.51
C PHE A 235 0.17 -3.75 3.33
N LEU A 236 -0.18 -3.24 4.53
CA LEU A 236 -1.03 -3.96 5.48
C LEU A 236 -1.97 -3.00 6.21
N GLU A 237 -3.25 -3.29 6.19
CA GLU A 237 -4.24 -2.58 6.98
C GLU A 237 -4.69 -3.41 8.19
N ALA A 238 -4.79 -2.76 9.34
CA ALA A 238 -5.26 -3.36 10.58
C ALA A 238 -6.30 -2.45 11.26
N HIS A 239 -7.12 -3.05 12.10
CA HIS A 239 -8.15 -2.37 12.86
C HIS A 239 -8.30 -3.03 14.26
N PRO A 240 -8.55 -2.27 15.34
CA PRO A 240 -8.77 -2.86 16.67
C PRO A 240 -9.90 -3.89 16.67
N ASP A 241 -11.01 -3.58 16.02
CA ASP A 241 -12.14 -4.48 15.81
C ASP A 241 -12.57 -4.48 14.33
N PRO A 242 -11.95 -5.32 13.47
CA PRO A 242 -12.24 -5.33 12.04
C PRO A 242 -13.72 -5.58 11.68
N ASP A 243 -14.47 -6.19 12.57
CA ASP A 243 -15.89 -6.48 12.31
C ASP A 243 -16.76 -5.21 12.44
N LYS A 244 -16.23 -4.14 13.07
CA LYS A 244 -16.83 -2.81 13.16
C LYS A 244 -16.21 -1.79 12.19
N ALA A 245 -15.15 -2.16 11.48
CA ALA A 245 -14.50 -1.25 10.54
C ALA A 245 -15.49 -0.76 9.47
N LYS A 246 -15.43 0.54 9.19
CA LYS A 246 -16.36 1.19 8.23
C LYS A 246 -16.03 0.89 6.77
N CYS A 247 -14.86 0.33 6.49
CA CYS A 247 -14.43 -0.11 5.17
C CYS A 247 -13.50 -1.31 5.27
N ASP A 248 -13.62 -2.28 4.34
CA ASP A 248 -12.77 -3.45 4.12
C ASP A 248 -12.45 -4.30 5.38
N GLY A 249 -13.29 -4.20 6.41
CA GLY A 249 -13.13 -4.98 7.64
C GLY A 249 -12.87 -6.48 7.42
N PRO A 250 -13.56 -7.16 6.48
CA PRO A 250 -13.30 -8.56 6.17
C PRO A 250 -11.89 -8.92 5.72
N CYS A 251 -11.07 -7.93 5.33
CA CYS A 251 -9.69 -8.12 4.90
C CYS A 251 -8.68 -7.60 5.92
N ALA A 252 -9.08 -6.69 6.81
CA ALA A 252 -8.18 -6.04 7.77
C ALA A 252 -7.69 -7.02 8.84
N LEU A 253 -6.40 -6.94 9.18
CA LEU A 253 -5.81 -7.68 10.30
C LEU A 253 -6.38 -7.15 11.63
N ARG A 254 -6.55 -8.00 12.65
CA ARG A 254 -6.78 -7.54 14.03
C ARG A 254 -5.52 -6.86 14.55
N LEU A 255 -5.65 -5.63 15.03
CA LEU A 255 -4.51 -4.84 15.50
C LEU A 255 -3.70 -5.57 16.60
N SER A 256 -4.36 -6.34 17.46
CA SER A 256 -3.72 -7.19 18.48
C SER A 256 -2.85 -8.33 17.91
N GLN A 257 -2.95 -8.63 16.62
CA GLN A 257 -2.14 -9.63 15.92
C GLN A 257 -0.99 -9.02 15.11
N LEU A 258 -0.82 -7.70 15.17
CA LEU A 258 0.15 -6.99 14.34
C LEU A 258 1.60 -7.46 14.61
N GLU A 259 2.03 -7.44 15.88
CA GLU A 259 3.41 -7.80 16.25
C GLU A 259 3.75 -9.26 15.90
N PRO A 260 2.96 -10.29 16.29
CA PRO A 260 3.27 -11.68 15.92
C PRO A 260 3.19 -11.94 14.41
N PHE A 261 2.35 -11.21 13.68
CA PHE A 261 2.32 -11.25 12.22
C PHE A 261 3.62 -10.69 11.62
N LEU A 262 4.05 -9.50 12.05
CA LEU A 262 5.26 -8.85 11.54
C LEU A 262 6.53 -9.62 11.87
N GLN A 263 6.61 -10.30 13.02
CA GLN A 263 7.72 -11.19 13.36
C GLN A 263 7.90 -12.30 12.31
N ARG A 264 6.82 -12.92 11.86
CA ARG A 264 6.86 -13.98 10.83
C ARG A 264 7.26 -13.41 9.46
N VAL A 265 6.67 -12.29 9.08
CA VAL A 265 6.99 -11.61 7.81
C VAL A 265 8.47 -11.23 7.77
N LYS A 266 8.97 -10.63 8.86
CA LYS A 266 10.38 -10.24 8.95
C LYS A 266 11.32 -11.44 8.84
N ALA A 267 11.00 -12.56 9.48
CA ALA A 267 11.82 -13.77 9.40
C ALA A 267 11.93 -14.30 7.97
N VAL A 268 10.85 -14.23 7.18
CA VAL A 268 10.87 -14.62 5.76
C VAL A 268 11.68 -13.62 4.93
N ASP A 269 11.50 -12.33 5.14
CA ASP A 269 12.23 -11.28 4.41
C ASP A 269 13.74 -11.39 4.66
N ASP A 270 14.15 -11.52 5.94
CA ASP A 270 15.54 -11.68 6.34
C ASP A 270 16.18 -12.93 5.69
N LEU A 271 15.45 -14.06 5.68
CA LEU A 271 15.90 -15.31 5.08
C LEU A 271 16.10 -15.17 3.57
N VAL A 272 15.08 -14.68 2.87
CA VAL A 272 15.10 -14.61 1.40
C VAL A 272 16.20 -13.65 0.92
N LYS A 273 16.37 -12.51 1.59
CA LYS A 273 17.38 -11.50 1.23
C LYS A 273 18.81 -11.93 1.61
N SER A 274 18.97 -12.98 2.42
CA SER A 274 20.28 -13.58 2.69
C SER A 274 20.79 -14.49 1.57
N PHE A 275 19.91 -14.94 0.67
CA PHE A 275 20.27 -15.83 -0.43
C PHE A 275 21.04 -15.10 -1.53
N LYS A 276 22.05 -15.77 -2.06
CA LYS A 276 22.69 -15.29 -3.30
C LYS A 276 21.81 -15.62 -4.49
N PRO A 277 21.71 -14.70 -5.47
CA PRO A 277 21.02 -15.00 -6.72
C PRO A 277 21.57 -16.25 -7.39
N ILE A 278 20.68 -17.06 -7.96
CA ILE A 278 21.05 -18.21 -8.80
C ILE A 278 20.95 -17.73 -10.24
N ASP A 279 21.98 -17.97 -11.04
CA ASP A 279 21.93 -17.76 -12.48
C ASP A 279 21.13 -18.90 -13.09
N THR A 280 19.99 -18.54 -13.70
CA THR A 280 19.06 -19.48 -14.36
C THR A 280 18.95 -19.25 -15.86
N ALA A 281 19.76 -18.37 -16.44
CA ALA A 281 19.78 -18.05 -17.86
C ALA A 281 20.73 -18.94 -18.66
#